data_fc90f520f00733e1181686add6f1a804
#
_entry.id   fc90f520f00733e1181686add6f1a804
#
_cell.length_a   1.000
_cell.length_b   1.000
_cell.length_c   1.000
_cell.angle_alpha   90.00
_cell.angle_beta   90.00
_cell.angle_gamma   90.00
#
_symmetry.space_group_name_H-M   'P 1'
#
loop_
_entity.id
_entity.type
_entity.pdbx_description
1 polymer ?
#
loop_
_entity_poly.entity_id
_entity_poly.type
_entity_poly.pdbx_seq_one_letter_code
_entity_poly.pdbx_strand_id
1 'polypeptide(L)'
;MIPPRLRRVTVLPPTRLEIEYLDGQVRLFEVEPYLDKGLFRELRDPGLFASARVDLDTVAWSNGADIDPECLYTDSVPIPGDAGV
;
A
#
# COMPACT_ATOMS: atom_id res chain seq x y z
N MET A 1 -14.38 10.90 -5.00
CA MET A 1 -13.03 11.35 -5.36
C MET A 1 -12.31 10.29 -6.16
N ILE A 2 -11.56 10.68 -7.17
CA ILE A 2 -10.77 9.73 -7.95
C ILE A 2 -9.31 9.90 -7.51
N PRO A 3 -8.71 8.87 -6.90
CA PRO A 3 -7.32 8.99 -6.48
C PRO A 3 -6.39 9.08 -7.68
N PRO A 4 -5.21 9.65 -7.50
CA PRO A 4 -4.23 9.64 -8.57
C PRO A 4 -3.78 8.22 -8.89
N ARG A 5 -3.12 8.06 -10.03
CA ARG A 5 -2.65 6.74 -10.43
C ARG A 5 -1.43 6.34 -9.62
N LEU A 6 -1.40 5.08 -9.23
CA LEU A 6 -0.30 4.55 -8.44
C LEU A 6 0.88 4.20 -9.35
N ARG A 7 2.07 4.62 -8.92
CA ARG A 7 3.29 4.38 -9.68
C ARG A 7 4.15 3.27 -9.11
N ARG A 8 4.29 3.22 -7.79
CA ARG A 8 5.23 2.30 -7.16
C ARG A 8 4.79 1.96 -5.76
N VAL A 9 5.11 0.75 -5.33
CA VAL A 9 4.96 0.34 -3.94
C VAL A 9 6.29 -0.21 -3.46
N THR A 10 6.67 0.17 -2.24
CA THR A 10 7.86 -0.36 -1.57
C THR A 10 7.40 -0.97 -0.26
N VAL A 11 7.75 -2.23 -0.04
CA VAL A 11 7.37 -2.93 1.17
C VAL A 11 8.26 -2.48 2.32
N LEU A 12 7.63 -2.07 3.42
CA LEU A 12 8.32 -1.70 4.66
C LEU A 12 7.86 -2.68 5.74
N PRO A 13 8.58 -3.80 5.89
CA PRO A 13 8.14 -4.81 6.86
C PRO A 13 8.05 -4.22 8.26
N PRO A 14 7.22 -4.77 9.13
CA PRO A 14 6.39 -5.96 8.88
C PRO A 14 5.03 -5.68 8.27
N THR A 15 4.50 -4.45 8.35
CA THR A 15 3.09 -4.22 8.01
C THR A 15 2.84 -2.95 7.21
N ARG A 16 3.87 -2.27 6.75
CA ARG A 16 3.69 -0.97 6.09
C ARG A 16 4.11 -1.00 4.64
N LEU A 17 3.52 -0.08 3.88
CA LEU A 17 3.86 0.12 2.48
C LEU A 17 4.12 1.60 2.25
N GLU A 18 5.20 1.90 1.53
CA GLU A 18 5.40 3.24 1.00
C GLU A 18 4.85 3.22 -0.41
N ILE A 19 3.93 4.12 -0.71
CA ILE A 19 3.31 4.18 -2.03
C ILE A 19 3.61 5.52 -2.67
N GLU A 20 3.92 5.46 -3.95
CA GLU A 20 4.22 6.66 -4.72
C GLU A 20 3.22 6.77 -5.86
N TYR A 21 2.60 7.93 -5.98
CA TYR A 21 1.61 8.20 -7.02
C TYR A 21 2.24 8.96 -8.18
N LEU A 22 1.60 8.88 -9.34
CA LEU A 22 2.13 9.53 -10.55
C LEU A 22 2.17 11.05 -10.43
N ASP A 23 1.35 11.63 -9.55
CA ASP A 23 1.38 13.08 -9.34
C ASP A 23 2.50 13.51 -8.39
N GLY A 24 3.35 12.60 -7.97
CA GLY A 24 4.50 12.91 -7.13
C GLY A 24 4.28 12.72 -5.64
N GLN A 25 3.07 12.44 -5.21
CA GLN A 25 2.83 12.19 -3.79
C GLN A 25 3.48 10.89 -3.36
N VAL A 26 4.13 10.91 -2.19
CA VAL A 26 4.64 9.71 -1.53
C VAL A 26 3.90 9.60 -0.21
N ARG A 27 3.31 8.44 0.04
CA ARG A 27 2.44 8.26 1.20
C ARG A 27 2.78 6.94 1.89
N LEU A 28 2.43 6.86 3.16
CA LEU A 28 2.64 5.66 3.97
C LEU A 28 1.30 5.02 4.26
N PHE A 29 1.19 3.73 3.98
CA PHE A 29 -0.02 2.97 4.23
C PHE A 29 0.24 1.88 5.24
N GLU A 30 -0.57 1.84 6.31
CA GLU A 30 -0.45 0.82 7.34
C GLU A 30 -1.44 -0.29 7.05
N VAL A 31 -0.94 -1.51 6.88
CA VAL A 31 -1.78 -2.67 6.54
C VAL A 31 -2.34 -3.35 7.78
N GLU A 32 -1.78 -3.08 8.95
CA GLU A 32 -2.16 -3.81 10.17
C GLU A 32 -3.66 -3.88 10.43
N PRO A 33 -4.44 -2.79 10.27
CA PRO A 33 -5.88 -2.88 10.53
C PRO A 33 -6.61 -3.87 9.64
N TYR A 34 -6.00 -4.28 8.53
CA TYR A 34 -6.62 -5.22 7.61
C TYR A 34 -6.29 -6.66 7.91
N LEU A 35 -5.28 -6.92 8.76
CA LEU A 35 -4.69 -8.25 8.90
C LEU A 35 -5.59 -9.27 9.60
N ASP A 36 -6.73 -8.83 10.12
CA ASP A 36 -7.71 -9.74 10.71
C ASP A 36 -8.81 -10.13 9.73
N LYS A 37 -8.73 -9.71 8.47
CA LYS A 37 -9.85 -9.82 7.54
C LYS A 37 -9.49 -10.66 6.33
N GLY A 38 -10.27 -11.72 6.10
CA GLY A 38 -10.21 -12.48 4.85
C GLY A 38 -8.82 -12.89 4.44
N LEU A 39 -8.50 -12.66 3.19
CA LEU A 39 -7.20 -13.01 2.64
C LEU A 39 -6.05 -12.21 3.25
N PHE A 40 -6.35 -11.05 3.83
CA PHE A 40 -5.29 -10.25 4.44
C PHE A 40 -4.63 -10.96 5.62
N ARG A 41 -5.32 -11.90 6.25
CA ARG A 41 -4.71 -12.65 7.36
C ARG A 41 -3.46 -13.40 6.93
N GLU A 42 -3.39 -13.81 5.67
CA GLU A 42 -2.23 -14.52 5.15
C GLU A 42 -1.01 -13.60 5.04
N LEU A 43 -1.23 -12.30 5.02
CA LEU A 43 -0.13 -11.34 4.89
C LEU A 43 0.69 -11.21 6.16
N ARG A 44 0.32 -11.90 7.23
CA ARG A 44 1.18 -12.00 8.40
C ARG A 44 2.45 -12.80 8.08
N ASP A 45 2.42 -13.60 7.03
CA ASP A 45 3.61 -14.26 6.54
C ASP A 45 4.51 -13.25 5.84
N PRO A 46 5.76 -13.04 6.31
CA PRO A 46 6.62 -12.00 5.73
C PRO A 46 6.92 -12.21 4.24
N GLY A 47 7.06 -13.46 3.83
CA GLY A 47 7.33 -13.75 2.42
C GLY A 47 6.16 -13.35 1.54
N LEU A 48 4.94 -13.63 2.00
CA LEU A 48 3.77 -13.23 1.23
C LEU A 48 3.58 -11.72 1.25
N PHE A 49 3.80 -11.10 2.40
CA PHE A 49 3.70 -9.64 2.47
C PHE A 49 4.66 -8.96 1.50
N ALA A 50 5.84 -9.53 1.34
CA ALA A 50 6.85 -8.96 0.44
C ALA A 50 6.47 -9.08 -1.03
N SER A 51 5.43 -9.83 -1.36
CA SER A 51 4.98 -9.96 -2.75
C SER A 51 4.12 -8.79 -3.23
N ALA A 52 3.92 -7.77 -2.41
CA ALA A 52 3.12 -6.62 -2.79
C ALA A 52 3.62 -5.99 -4.09
N ARG A 53 2.69 -5.65 -4.97
CA ARG A 53 3.01 -5.05 -6.25
C ARG A 53 1.91 -4.10 -6.67
N VAL A 54 2.24 -3.19 -7.57
CA VAL A 54 1.23 -2.35 -8.20
C VAL A 54 0.44 -3.20 -9.17
N ASP A 55 -0.87 -3.12 -9.07
CA ASP A 55 -1.78 -3.81 -9.99
C ASP A 55 -2.87 -2.80 -10.35
N LEU A 56 -2.85 -2.35 -11.60
CA LEU A 56 -3.69 -1.24 -12.04
C LEU A 56 -3.41 -0.03 -11.14
N ASP A 57 -4.38 0.43 -10.38
CA ASP A 57 -4.23 1.63 -9.58
C ASP A 57 -4.15 1.33 -8.09
N THR A 58 -3.83 0.11 -7.71
CA THR A 58 -3.76 -0.25 -6.31
C THR A 58 -2.62 -1.23 -6.05
N VAL A 59 -2.55 -1.73 -4.83
CA VAL A 59 -1.56 -2.72 -4.42
C VAL A 59 -2.25 -4.07 -4.28
N ALA A 60 -1.63 -5.10 -4.85
CA ALA A 60 -2.11 -6.47 -4.73
C ALA A 60 -0.97 -7.39 -4.30
N TRP A 61 -1.33 -8.54 -3.77
CA TRP A 61 -0.39 -9.56 -3.32
C TRP A 61 -0.61 -10.84 -4.12
N SER A 62 0.35 -11.75 -4.06
CA SER A 62 0.31 -12.96 -4.89
C SER A 62 -0.79 -13.93 -4.50
N ASN A 63 -1.40 -13.77 -3.33
CA ASN A 63 -2.52 -14.62 -2.92
C ASN A 63 -3.88 -14.10 -3.40
N GLY A 64 -3.90 -13.00 -4.16
CA GLY A 64 -5.14 -12.42 -4.65
C GLY A 64 -5.70 -11.30 -3.78
N ALA A 65 -5.10 -11.04 -2.63
CA ALA A 65 -5.54 -9.91 -1.82
C ALA A 65 -5.21 -8.61 -2.52
N ASP A 66 -6.09 -7.63 -2.45
CA ASP A 66 -5.83 -6.31 -2.97
C ASP A 66 -6.54 -5.28 -2.12
N ILE A 67 -6.14 -4.02 -2.26
CA ILE A 67 -6.73 -2.92 -1.49
C ILE A 67 -7.55 -2.08 -2.44
N ASP A 68 -8.74 -1.67 -1.99
CA ASP A 68 -9.55 -0.72 -2.73
C ASP A 68 -8.70 0.53 -3.02
N PRO A 69 -8.59 0.97 -4.28
CA PRO A 69 -7.73 2.12 -4.61
C PRO A 69 -8.09 3.38 -3.81
N GLU A 70 -9.37 3.59 -3.54
CA GLU A 70 -9.78 4.76 -2.78
C GLU A 70 -9.34 4.66 -1.34
N CYS A 71 -9.48 3.47 -0.74
CA CYS A 71 -9.00 3.25 0.63
C CYS A 71 -7.50 3.38 0.72
N LEU A 72 -6.78 2.89 -0.27
CA LEU A 72 -5.34 3.02 -0.29
C LEU A 72 -4.92 4.48 -0.20
N TYR A 73 -5.61 5.33 -0.90
CA TYR A 73 -5.28 6.75 -0.90
C TYR A 73 -5.76 7.44 0.39
N THR A 74 -7.01 7.24 0.76
CA THR A 74 -7.59 8.00 1.87
C THR A 74 -7.08 7.56 3.23
N ASP A 75 -6.71 6.28 3.36
CA ASP A 75 -6.21 5.77 4.63
C ASP A 75 -4.70 5.87 4.77
N SER A 76 -4.00 6.28 3.71
CA SER A 76 -2.58 6.54 3.80
C SER A 76 -2.33 7.95 4.30
N VAL A 77 -1.11 8.20 4.78
CA VAL A 77 -0.72 9.53 5.24
C VAL A 77 0.46 10.03 4.42
N PRO A 78 0.52 11.32 4.11
CA PRO A 78 1.66 11.85 3.37
C PRO A 78 2.93 11.67 4.20
N ILE A 79 4.02 11.34 3.49
CA ILE A 79 5.33 11.32 4.11
C ILE A 79 5.87 12.74 3.97
N PRO A 80 6.17 13.41 5.07
CA PRO A 80 6.61 14.79 4.96
C PRO A 80 7.97 14.82 4.38
N GLY A 81 8.14 15.30 3.75
CA GLY A 81 9.09 15.51 3.20
C GLY A 81 10.38 15.30 3.10
N ASP A 82 10.41 14.90 3.01
CA ASP A 82 11.39 14.90 2.70
C ASP A 82 11.61 15.77 2.10
N ALA A 83 10.85 15.89 1.88
CA ALA A 83 10.82 16.73 1.31
C ALA A 83 11.58 17.67 1.84
N GLY A 84 11.64 17.76 2.34
CA GLY A 84 12.18 18.62 2.69
C GLY A 84 13.28 18.76 2.93
N VAL A 85 13.36 18.43 2.84
CA VAL A 85 14.22 18.72 3.18
C VAL A 85 14.73 19.21 2.92
#